data_ba75640422a1644b8f66ec335dd8c9b6
#
_entry.id   ba75640422a1644b8f66ec335dd8c9b6
#
_cell.length_a   1.000
_cell.length_b   1.000
_cell.length_c   1.000
_cell.angle_alpha   90.00
_cell.angle_beta   90.00
_cell.angle_gamma   90.00
#
_symmetry.space_group_name_H-M   'P 1'
#
loop_
_entity.id
_entity.type
_entity.pdbx_description
1 polymer ?
#
loop_
_entity_poly.entity_id
_entity_poly.type
_entity_poly.pdbx_seq_one_letter_code
_entity_poly.pdbx_strand_id
1 'polypeptide(L)'
;MKIQKSKIYCSIFFLISIAFSQSGSITGYITDSGKKEPLIGANIYVMGTSLGTASNDEGRYTIVNVAPGDYTLKISYIGYESKEFAITVAANERITQDFELDYATIEGKTVEVTAQARGQMDAINKQLKAKSIKNIVSSDRIQELPDANAAEAVARVPGVSIRREGGEGNKVVIRGLSPKYNKITVNGTNLASTDADDRSTDLSMISQYMLEGIEVTKAGTPDQEGDVLGGTVNFKLKKAKPGLHGNFVVQGMQNGLSGTSDDYKLVFDISRRFFNNKIGLLYQNDLEKRNRGSHQLNANYTNTPADLDTINPLTLESLSLTDVSRLNDRNNSLYVIDYEIPRGFISYSGLHSSIKKDIVNRENNYPLQTPDGQRNFNTGELKNTINVLTETWKYQQELTRDLKLDIFSSFSKSTNGDTNKVYNFRENGAYGGEDVSNKSVYNIQNFTINDTNATWFERYDYNEYATKETERSFGANMEYQIKLNSQISGKLKVGFKSRKKTRRHDRDYEYAAFTYVAHGNKRDSTYEHFEWLNSIPEGTIYSPYYPFMDNNYDDSGFLGGGMIMDRDGDGVDDTPFKLGPFADLDKMNQIFDWYRN
;
A
#
# COMPACT_ATOMS: atom_id res chain seq x y z
N MET A 1 29.92 -19.35 81.58
CA MET A 1 28.76 -19.99 80.89
C MET A 1 28.36 -19.23 79.65
N LYS A 2 29.31 -18.90 78.72
CA LYS A 2 29.10 -18.10 77.49
C LYS A 2 29.64 -18.75 76.22
N ILE A 3 30.15 -19.99 76.24
CA ILE A 3 30.81 -20.62 75.07
C ILE A 3 29.95 -21.73 74.40
N GLN A 4 28.82 -22.14 75.01
CA GLN A 4 28.02 -23.22 74.46
C GLN A 4 26.88 -22.80 73.51
N LYS A 5 26.48 -21.51 73.44
CA LYS A 5 25.42 -21.03 72.52
C LYS A 5 25.90 -20.77 71.12
N SER A 6 27.20 -20.47 70.91
CA SER A 6 27.78 -20.18 69.62
C SER A 6 27.93 -21.36 68.65
N LYS A 7 28.13 -22.57 69.19
CA LYS A 7 28.30 -23.78 68.38
C LYS A 7 26.98 -24.38 67.84
N ILE A 8 25.84 -24.08 68.47
CA ILE A 8 24.53 -24.52 67.99
C ILE A 8 24.06 -23.71 66.81
N TYR A 9 24.31 -22.40 66.78
CA TYR A 9 23.95 -21.54 65.59
C TYR A 9 24.80 -21.81 64.36
N CYS A 10 26.06 -22.21 64.52
CA CYS A 10 26.93 -22.59 63.41
C CYS A 10 26.53 -23.94 62.79
N SER A 11 26.06 -24.89 63.58
CA SER A 11 25.59 -26.20 63.10
C SER A 11 24.23 -26.10 62.39
N ILE A 12 23.34 -25.18 62.80
CA ILE A 12 22.05 -24.96 62.15
C ILE A 12 22.23 -24.22 60.83
N PHE A 13 23.19 -23.30 60.75
CA PHE A 13 23.51 -22.60 59.50
C PHE A 13 24.20 -23.50 58.46
N PHE A 14 24.96 -24.52 58.89
CA PHE A 14 25.59 -25.50 58.00
C PHE A 14 24.62 -26.58 57.50
N LEU A 15 23.53 -26.87 58.23
CA LEU A 15 22.47 -27.80 57.80
C LEU A 15 21.48 -27.17 56.84
N ILE A 16 21.34 -25.82 56.79
CA ILE A 16 20.49 -25.10 55.84
C ILE A 16 21.21 -24.94 54.48
N SER A 17 22.52 -25.06 54.41
CA SER A 17 23.30 -24.92 53.17
C SER A 17 23.32 -26.18 52.29
N ILE A 18 22.72 -27.31 52.69
CA ILE A 18 22.73 -28.56 51.90
C ILE A 18 21.44 -28.77 51.08
N ALA A 19 20.48 -27.87 51.18
CA ALA A 19 19.25 -27.95 50.39
C ALA A 19 19.32 -27.13 49.06
N PHE A 20 20.48 -27.07 48.41
CA PHE A 20 20.50 -26.68 47.00
C PHE A 20 20.00 -27.85 46.17
N SER A 21 18.76 -27.80 45.81
CA SER A 21 18.11 -28.71 44.87
C SER A 21 19.00 -28.85 43.62
N GLN A 22 19.52 -30.06 43.41
CA GLN A 22 20.23 -30.43 42.18
C GLN A 22 19.21 -30.52 41.03
N SER A 23 18.75 -29.40 40.54
CA SER A 23 17.72 -29.36 39.49
C SER A 23 18.32 -29.47 38.10
N GLY A 24 17.68 -30.26 37.23
CA GLY A 24 17.99 -30.35 35.81
C GLY A 24 17.29 -29.24 34.96
N SER A 25 17.54 -29.26 33.67
CA SER A 25 16.86 -28.39 32.69
C SER A 25 16.55 -29.16 31.42
N ILE A 26 15.43 -28.83 30.77
CA ILE A 26 14.98 -29.41 29.51
C ILE A 26 14.94 -28.29 28.47
N THR A 27 15.55 -28.48 27.30
CA THR A 27 15.58 -27.51 26.22
C THR A 27 15.38 -28.20 24.87
N GLY A 28 14.99 -27.50 23.84
CA GLY A 28 14.82 -28.04 22.50
C GLY A 28 14.07 -27.06 21.57
N TYR A 29 13.72 -27.54 20.41
CA TYR A 29 12.95 -26.80 19.41
C TYR A 29 11.59 -27.47 19.21
N ILE A 30 10.58 -26.65 18.93
CA ILE A 30 9.24 -27.09 18.53
C ILE A 30 8.98 -26.58 17.12
N THR A 31 8.76 -27.49 16.17
CA THR A 31 8.59 -27.18 14.76
C THR A 31 7.33 -27.82 14.19
N ASP A 32 6.84 -27.27 13.09
CA ASP A 32 5.80 -27.89 12.25
C ASP A 32 6.36 -29.14 11.57
N SER A 33 5.61 -30.25 11.60
CA SER A 33 6.07 -31.52 11.04
C SER A 33 6.18 -31.51 9.52
N GLY A 34 5.32 -30.73 8.83
CA GLY A 34 5.27 -30.63 7.38
C GLY A 34 6.24 -29.61 6.79
N LYS A 35 6.26 -28.39 7.33
CA LYS A 35 7.07 -27.28 6.80
C LYS A 35 8.42 -27.14 7.48
N LYS A 36 8.64 -27.80 8.62
CA LYS A 36 9.83 -27.62 9.47
C LYS A 36 10.04 -26.19 9.95
N GLU A 37 9.00 -25.37 9.93
CA GLU A 37 9.03 -24.00 10.43
C GLU A 37 8.93 -23.99 11.96
N PRO A 38 9.60 -23.06 12.67
CA PRO A 38 9.52 -22.95 14.10
C PRO A 38 8.11 -22.57 14.55
N LEU A 39 7.57 -23.26 15.54
CA LEU A 39 6.30 -22.94 16.18
C LEU A 39 6.54 -21.98 17.34
N ILE A 40 6.29 -20.70 17.08
CA ILE A 40 6.53 -19.60 18.01
C ILE A 40 5.46 -19.61 19.11
N GLY A 41 5.87 -19.80 20.40
CA GLY A 41 5.04 -19.81 21.60
C GLY A 41 4.14 -21.02 21.71
N ALA A 42 4.55 -22.13 21.17
CA ALA A 42 4.00 -23.43 21.57
C ALA A 42 4.21 -23.61 23.07
N ASN A 43 3.17 -24.00 23.77
CA ASN A 43 3.23 -24.25 25.22
C ASN A 43 3.81 -25.63 25.48
N ILE A 44 4.74 -25.69 26.39
CA ILE A 44 5.31 -26.92 26.89
C ILE A 44 5.36 -26.87 28.41
N TYR A 45 4.83 -27.88 29.07
CA TYR A 45 4.82 -27.95 30.52
C TYR A 45 5.02 -29.38 31.04
N VAL A 46 5.56 -29.46 32.25
CA VAL A 46 5.79 -30.71 32.96
C VAL A 46 4.50 -31.08 33.73
N MET A 47 3.83 -32.14 33.31
CA MET A 47 2.56 -32.57 33.92
C MET A 47 2.73 -32.85 35.41
N GLY A 48 1.71 -32.47 36.18
CA GLY A 48 1.74 -32.62 37.64
C GLY A 48 2.58 -31.57 38.38
N THR A 49 3.15 -30.61 37.69
CA THR A 49 3.92 -29.50 38.28
C THR A 49 3.45 -28.13 37.76
N SER A 50 3.95 -27.05 38.36
CA SER A 50 3.75 -25.67 37.85
C SER A 50 4.85 -25.26 36.85
N LEU A 51 5.72 -26.17 36.45
CA LEU A 51 6.83 -25.86 35.55
C LEU A 51 6.40 -25.94 34.09
N GLY A 52 6.64 -24.88 33.35
CA GLY A 52 6.36 -24.81 31.92
C GLY A 52 6.94 -23.55 31.30
N THR A 53 6.93 -23.49 29.97
CA THR A 53 7.40 -22.36 29.19
C THR A 53 6.69 -22.34 27.86
N ALA A 54 6.86 -21.25 27.12
CA ALA A 54 6.48 -21.19 25.71
C ALA A 54 7.73 -21.07 24.82
N SER A 55 7.67 -21.61 23.60
CA SER A 55 8.74 -21.48 22.63
C SER A 55 8.93 -20.01 22.20
N ASN A 56 10.17 -19.61 21.94
CA ASN A 56 10.52 -18.26 21.48
C ASN A 56 10.33 -18.07 19.95
N ASP A 57 10.80 -16.95 19.41
CA ASP A 57 10.67 -16.59 17.98
C ASP A 57 11.36 -17.58 17.03
N GLU A 58 12.31 -18.38 17.52
CA GLU A 58 12.99 -19.45 16.79
C GLU A 58 12.38 -20.85 17.07
N GLY A 59 11.24 -20.92 17.77
CA GLY A 59 10.62 -22.17 18.17
C GLY A 59 11.32 -22.87 19.33
N ARG A 60 12.32 -22.23 19.96
CA ARG A 60 13.11 -22.80 21.02
C ARG A 60 12.44 -22.65 22.38
N TYR A 61 12.50 -23.70 23.22
CA TYR A 61 12.02 -23.70 24.59
C TYR A 61 13.11 -24.05 25.57
N THR A 62 12.97 -23.65 26.84
CA THR A 62 13.82 -24.09 27.96
C THR A 62 13.01 -24.09 29.26
N ILE A 63 12.89 -25.24 29.90
CA ILE A 63 12.33 -25.40 31.24
C ILE A 63 13.51 -25.59 32.20
N VAL A 64 13.59 -24.75 33.22
CA VAL A 64 14.65 -24.79 34.23
C VAL A 64 14.11 -25.23 35.58
N ASN A 65 14.99 -25.62 36.47
CA ASN A 65 14.67 -26.03 37.84
C ASN A 65 13.75 -27.24 37.91
N VAL A 66 13.90 -28.21 37.01
CA VAL A 66 13.18 -29.47 37.06
C VAL A 66 13.89 -30.37 38.07
N ALA A 67 13.20 -30.80 39.15
CA ALA A 67 13.76 -31.73 40.10
C ALA A 67 14.08 -33.09 39.45
N PRO A 68 15.07 -33.85 39.93
CA PRO A 68 15.30 -35.21 39.41
C PRO A 68 14.05 -36.07 39.57
N GLY A 69 13.69 -36.84 38.53
CA GLY A 69 12.50 -37.68 38.53
C GLY A 69 11.99 -38.01 37.13
N ASP A 70 10.96 -38.84 37.08
CA ASP A 70 10.25 -39.18 35.84
C ASP A 70 9.05 -38.27 35.65
N TYR A 71 8.94 -37.70 34.46
CA TYR A 71 7.90 -36.72 34.11
C TYR A 71 7.29 -37.02 32.76
N THR A 72 6.11 -36.46 32.52
CA THR A 72 5.51 -36.37 31.21
C THR A 72 5.47 -34.90 30.79
N LEU A 73 6.11 -34.57 29.66
CA LEU A 73 5.98 -33.27 29.02
C LEU A 73 4.73 -33.26 28.15
N LYS A 74 3.92 -32.22 28.28
CA LYS A 74 2.81 -31.98 27.36
C LYS A 74 3.10 -30.74 26.53
N ILE A 75 3.06 -30.94 25.22
CA ILE A 75 3.31 -29.91 24.21
C ILE A 75 1.99 -29.61 23.52
N SER A 76 1.61 -28.36 23.45
CA SER A 76 0.38 -27.92 22.80
C SER A 76 0.56 -26.61 22.05
N TYR A 77 -0.08 -26.50 20.89
CA TYR A 77 -0.10 -25.31 20.10
C TYR A 77 -1.46 -25.17 19.39
N ILE A 78 -1.96 -23.94 19.25
CA ILE A 78 -3.29 -23.71 18.66
C ILE A 78 -3.30 -24.21 17.21
N GLY A 79 -4.25 -25.10 16.88
CA GLY A 79 -4.37 -25.70 15.55
C GLY A 79 -3.51 -26.95 15.34
N TYR A 80 -2.81 -27.43 16.37
CA TYR A 80 -1.98 -28.62 16.31
C TYR A 80 -2.44 -29.70 17.33
N GLU A 81 -2.16 -30.94 17.01
CA GLU A 81 -2.38 -32.05 17.96
C GLU A 81 -1.41 -31.94 19.13
N SER A 82 -1.94 -32.04 20.35
CA SER A 82 -1.09 -32.05 21.54
C SER A 82 -0.30 -33.35 21.60
N LYS A 83 1.01 -33.26 21.89
CA LYS A 83 1.86 -34.45 22.14
C LYS A 83 2.23 -34.56 23.60
N GLU A 84 2.28 -35.78 24.09
CA GLU A 84 2.77 -36.13 25.42
C GLU A 84 4.01 -37.00 25.28
N PHE A 85 5.05 -36.69 26.05
CA PHE A 85 6.35 -37.36 25.98
C PHE A 85 6.91 -37.61 27.36
N ALA A 86 7.21 -38.90 27.67
CA ALA A 86 7.83 -39.30 28.93
C ALA A 86 9.33 -38.95 28.91
N ILE A 87 9.83 -38.40 30.01
CA ILE A 87 11.22 -37.96 30.15
C ILE A 87 11.70 -38.18 31.57
N THR A 88 12.91 -38.72 31.74
CA THR A 88 13.58 -38.86 33.03
C THR A 88 14.64 -37.78 33.16
N VAL A 89 14.61 -36.99 34.22
CA VAL A 89 15.56 -35.93 34.52
C VAL A 89 16.46 -36.34 35.65
N ALA A 90 17.79 -36.41 35.42
CA ALA A 90 18.78 -36.63 36.47
C ALA A 90 19.24 -35.32 37.13
N ALA A 91 19.90 -35.41 38.26
CA ALA A 91 20.42 -34.27 39.01
C ALA A 91 21.45 -33.49 38.15
N ASN A 92 21.30 -32.16 38.04
CA ASN A 92 22.15 -31.26 37.24
C ASN A 92 22.22 -31.58 35.75
N GLU A 93 21.33 -32.43 35.25
CA GLU A 93 21.29 -32.81 33.85
C GLU A 93 20.64 -31.72 32.97
N ARG A 94 21.20 -31.58 31.78
CA ARG A 94 20.57 -30.77 30.72
C ARG A 94 20.17 -31.67 29.58
N ILE A 95 18.87 -31.88 29.43
CA ILE A 95 18.29 -32.71 28.39
C ILE A 95 17.95 -31.80 27.20
N THR A 96 18.32 -32.22 25.97
CA THR A 96 17.88 -31.58 24.75
C THR A 96 16.88 -32.51 24.06
N GLN A 97 15.64 -32.03 23.89
CA GLN A 97 14.56 -32.78 23.26
C GLN A 97 13.82 -31.84 22.28
N ASP A 98 13.80 -32.21 21.02
CA ASP A 98 13.06 -31.48 19.96
C ASP A 98 11.71 -32.15 19.72
N PHE A 99 10.71 -31.34 19.36
CA PHE A 99 9.36 -31.79 19.05
C PHE A 99 8.87 -31.28 17.71
N GLU A 100 8.21 -32.17 16.97
CA GLU A 100 7.47 -31.86 15.77
C GLU A 100 5.99 -32.06 16.06
N LEU A 101 5.18 -31.03 15.82
CA LEU A 101 3.73 -31.11 16.00
C LEU A 101 3.05 -31.24 14.64
N ASP A 102 2.01 -32.09 14.62
CA ASP A 102 1.13 -32.29 13.49
C ASP A 102 -0.12 -31.42 13.64
N TYR A 103 -0.71 -30.98 12.52
CA TYR A 103 -1.97 -30.26 12.58
C TYR A 103 -3.08 -31.11 13.16
N ALA A 104 -3.90 -30.50 14.02
CA ALA A 104 -5.08 -31.16 14.58
C ALA A 104 -6.11 -31.42 13.47
N THR A 105 -6.43 -32.68 13.24
CA THR A 105 -7.59 -33.10 12.46
C THR A 105 -8.84 -32.99 13.32
N ILE A 106 -9.80 -32.15 12.94
CA ILE A 106 -11.08 -32.06 13.63
C ILE A 106 -11.89 -33.33 13.27
N GLU A 107 -12.03 -34.25 14.20
CA GLU A 107 -12.92 -35.41 14.05
C GLU A 107 -14.37 -34.94 13.91
N GLY A 108 -14.97 -35.15 12.73
CA GLY A 108 -16.41 -34.92 12.57
C GLY A 108 -16.90 -34.63 11.14
N LYS A 109 -16.08 -34.21 10.24
CA LYS A 109 -16.17 -34.20 8.76
C LYS A 109 -14.77 -34.02 8.25
N THR A 110 -14.39 -34.72 7.19
CA THR A 110 -13.11 -34.54 6.51
C THR A 110 -12.99 -33.08 6.03
N VAL A 111 -12.61 -32.18 6.91
CA VAL A 111 -12.17 -30.85 6.54
C VAL A 111 -10.70 -31.04 6.22
N GLU A 112 -10.37 -31.13 4.93
CA GLU A 112 -9.00 -30.91 4.49
C GLU A 112 -8.57 -29.55 5.06
N VAL A 113 -7.68 -29.57 6.07
CA VAL A 113 -7.07 -28.35 6.58
C VAL A 113 -6.16 -27.84 5.47
N THR A 114 -6.71 -26.97 4.63
CA THR A 114 -6.01 -26.41 3.48
C THR A 114 -4.77 -25.64 3.96
N ALA A 115 -3.75 -25.53 3.12
CA ALA A 115 -2.57 -24.68 3.37
C ALA A 115 -2.97 -23.26 3.84
N GLN A 116 -4.10 -22.79 3.36
CA GLN A 116 -4.78 -21.54 3.66
C GLN A 116 -5.21 -21.41 5.14
N ALA A 117 -5.86 -22.41 5.71
CA ALA A 117 -6.22 -22.40 7.13
C ALA A 117 -4.98 -22.36 8.02
N ARG A 118 -3.89 -23.00 7.58
CA ARG A 118 -2.59 -22.99 8.26
C ARG A 118 -1.97 -21.60 8.28
N GLY A 119 -1.93 -20.90 7.14
CA GLY A 119 -1.41 -19.54 7.05
C GLY A 119 -2.17 -18.55 7.93
N GLN A 120 -3.50 -18.68 8.01
CA GLN A 120 -4.34 -17.85 8.87
C GLN A 120 -4.07 -18.10 10.35
N MET A 121 -3.92 -19.36 10.76
CA MET A 121 -3.63 -19.71 12.16
C MET A 121 -2.25 -19.19 12.60
N ASP A 122 -1.24 -19.28 11.74
CA ASP A 122 0.08 -18.71 12.00
C ASP A 122 0.02 -17.18 12.15
N ALA A 123 -0.72 -16.48 11.30
CA ALA A 123 -0.94 -15.04 11.42
C ALA A 123 -1.64 -14.67 12.74
N ILE A 124 -2.68 -15.41 13.15
CA ILE A 124 -3.38 -15.20 14.42
C ILE A 124 -2.43 -15.43 15.61
N ASN A 125 -1.65 -16.50 15.58
CA ASN A 125 -0.69 -16.79 16.65
C ASN A 125 0.40 -15.71 16.78
N LYS A 126 0.94 -15.23 15.65
CA LYS A 126 1.88 -14.10 15.61
C LYS A 126 1.25 -12.81 16.15
N GLN A 127 -0.03 -12.59 15.86
CA GLN A 127 -0.78 -11.42 16.34
C GLN A 127 -1.01 -11.50 17.86
N LEU A 128 -1.45 -12.63 18.39
CA LEU A 128 -1.70 -12.83 19.82
C LEU A 128 -0.43 -12.64 20.68
N LYS A 129 0.74 -12.95 20.12
CA LYS A 129 2.04 -12.83 20.80
C LYS A 129 2.73 -11.50 20.59
N ALA A 130 2.21 -10.67 19.71
CA ALA A 130 2.79 -9.36 19.44
C ALA A 130 2.74 -8.49 20.72
N LYS A 131 3.87 -7.87 21.06
CA LYS A 131 3.99 -6.95 22.21
C LYS A 131 3.31 -5.59 21.98
N SER A 132 2.82 -5.33 20.78
CA SER A 132 2.10 -4.11 20.38
C SER A 132 0.79 -4.47 19.69
N ILE A 133 -0.12 -3.51 19.54
CA ILE A 133 -1.35 -3.70 18.78
C ILE A 133 -0.99 -3.85 17.30
N LYS A 134 -0.86 -5.10 16.87
CA LYS A 134 -0.45 -5.49 15.52
C LYS A 134 -1.53 -6.36 14.88
N ASN A 135 -1.86 -6.08 13.62
CA ASN A 135 -2.66 -6.96 12.78
C ASN A 135 -1.77 -7.58 11.71
N ILE A 136 -1.94 -8.87 11.47
CA ILE A 136 -1.15 -9.63 10.49
C ILE A 136 -2.10 -10.29 9.50
N VAL A 137 -1.81 -10.10 8.21
CA VAL A 137 -2.52 -10.75 7.09
C VAL A 137 -1.53 -11.67 6.39
N SER A 138 -1.87 -12.96 6.26
CA SER A 138 -1.02 -13.94 5.58
C SER A 138 -1.13 -13.82 4.05
N SER A 139 -0.14 -14.39 3.32
CA SER A 139 -0.15 -14.45 1.85
C SER A 139 -1.41 -15.15 1.33
N ASP A 140 -1.81 -16.24 1.98
CA ASP A 140 -2.97 -17.02 1.56
C ASP A 140 -4.25 -16.18 1.65
N ARG A 141 -4.38 -15.37 2.73
CA ARG A 141 -5.51 -14.45 2.88
C ARG A 141 -5.50 -13.30 1.88
N ILE A 142 -4.32 -12.82 1.50
CA ILE A 142 -4.16 -11.79 0.46
C ILE A 142 -4.61 -12.35 -0.90
N GLN A 143 -4.31 -13.62 -1.21
CA GLN A 143 -4.59 -14.26 -2.49
C GLN A 143 -6.01 -14.83 -2.60
N GLU A 144 -6.74 -15.03 -1.49
CA GLU A 144 -8.13 -15.48 -1.46
C GLU A 144 -9.08 -14.52 -2.21
N LEU A 145 -8.74 -13.27 -2.24
CA LEU A 145 -9.62 -12.20 -2.69
C LEU A 145 -9.03 -11.57 -3.95
N PRO A 146 -9.88 -11.14 -4.89
CA PRO A 146 -9.43 -10.58 -6.16
C PRO A 146 -8.92 -9.13 -5.99
N ASP A 147 -8.00 -8.93 -5.04
CA ASP A 147 -7.40 -7.63 -4.80
C ASP A 147 -6.53 -7.23 -5.99
N ALA A 148 -6.60 -5.98 -6.39
CA ALA A 148 -5.80 -5.50 -7.50
C ALA A 148 -4.32 -5.31 -7.11
N ASN A 149 -4.08 -4.86 -5.86
CA ASN A 149 -2.76 -4.49 -5.35
C ASN A 149 -2.67 -4.58 -3.82
N ALA A 150 -1.51 -4.23 -3.27
CA ALA A 150 -1.25 -4.28 -1.83
C ALA A 150 -2.12 -3.30 -1.00
N ALA A 151 -2.56 -2.16 -1.55
CA ALA A 151 -3.42 -1.21 -0.82
C ALA A 151 -4.79 -1.83 -0.50
N GLU A 152 -5.39 -2.55 -1.46
CA GLU A 152 -6.67 -3.24 -1.27
C GLU A 152 -6.56 -4.31 -0.18
N ALA A 153 -5.45 -5.07 -0.18
CA ALA A 153 -5.20 -6.09 0.83
C ALA A 153 -5.05 -5.49 2.24
N VAL A 154 -4.40 -4.32 2.37
CA VAL A 154 -4.27 -3.60 3.65
C VAL A 154 -5.60 -3.06 4.14
N ALA A 155 -6.51 -2.64 3.24
CA ALA A 155 -7.82 -2.08 3.60
C ALA A 155 -8.71 -3.05 4.41
N ARG A 156 -8.41 -4.34 4.35
CA ARG A 156 -9.15 -5.38 5.11
C ARG A 156 -8.76 -5.45 6.58
N VAL A 157 -7.72 -4.73 6.98
CA VAL A 157 -7.30 -4.66 8.38
C VAL A 157 -8.23 -3.73 9.15
N PRO A 158 -8.83 -4.15 10.29
CA PRO A 158 -9.70 -3.28 11.07
C PRO A 158 -9.05 -1.94 11.42
N GLY A 159 -9.79 -0.83 11.23
CA GLY A 159 -9.31 0.54 11.48
C GLY A 159 -8.31 1.06 10.45
N VAL A 160 -8.27 0.43 9.28
CA VAL A 160 -7.57 0.90 8.09
C VAL A 160 -8.59 1.17 7.00
N SER A 161 -8.44 2.26 6.30
CA SER A 161 -9.16 2.60 5.07
C SER A 161 -8.16 3.01 3.99
N ILE A 162 -8.63 3.16 2.76
CA ILE A 162 -7.78 3.55 1.63
C ILE A 162 -8.37 4.74 0.89
N ARG A 163 -7.50 5.55 0.33
CA ARG A 163 -7.88 6.48 -0.74
C ARG A 163 -7.81 5.75 -2.06
N ARG A 164 -8.68 6.15 -2.97
CA ARG A 164 -8.78 5.58 -4.33
C ARG A 164 -8.50 6.64 -5.37
N GLU A 165 -7.89 6.22 -6.45
CA GLU A 165 -7.68 7.01 -7.66
C GLU A 165 -8.05 6.15 -8.86
N GLY A 166 -8.97 6.62 -9.70
CA GLY A 166 -9.48 5.80 -10.81
C GLY A 166 -10.06 4.46 -10.38
N GLY A 167 -10.81 4.44 -9.24
CA GLY A 167 -11.39 3.22 -8.68
C GLY A 167 -10.41 2.25 -8.02
N GLU A 168 -9.09 2.54 -8.01
CA GLU A 168 -8.05 1.70 -7.44
C GLU A 168 -7.48 2.27 -6.15
N GLY A 169 -7.33 1.42 -5.12
CA GLY A 169 -6.70 1.83 -3.88
C GLY A 169 -5.24 2.20 -4.08
N ASN A 170 -4.84 3.38 -3.63
CA ASN A 170 -3.47 3.86 -3.80
C ASN A 170 -2.79 4.26 -2.49
N LYS A 171 -3.51 4.82 -1.52
CA LYS A 171 -2.92 5.31 -0.26
C LYS A 171 -3.68 4.78 0.94
N VAL A 172 -2.95 4.48 2.02
CA VAL A 172 -3.50 3.92 3.26
C VAL A 172 -3.77 5.03 4.27
N VAL A 173 -4.94 4.97 4.89
CA VAL A 173 -5.39 5.83 5.99
C VAL A 173 -5.55 4.96 7.23
N ILE A 174 -4.80 5.23 8.30
CA ILE A 174 -4.87 4.48 9.55
C ILE A 174 -5.48 5.36 10.63
N ARG A 175 -6.54 4.89 11.29
CA ARG A 175 -7.27 5.63 12.35
C ARG A 175 -7.78 7.00 11.88
N GLY A 176 -8.17 7.14 10.63
CA GLY A 176 -8.64 8.41 10.06
C GLY A 176 -7.55 9.45 9.77
N LEU A 177 -6.28 9.16 10.07
CA LEU A 177 -5.18 10.09 9.82
C LEU A 177 -4.74 10.04 8.36
N SER A 178 -4.43 11.23 7.80
CA SER A 178 -3.96 11.38 6.43
C SER A 178 -2.77 10.46 6.12
N PRO A 179 -2.66 9.91 4.90
CA PRO A 179 -1.59 8.99 4.50
C PRO A 179 -0.17 9.46 4.81
N LYS A 180 0.09 10.76 4.78
CA LYS A 180 1.40 11.37 5.12
C LYS A 180 1.88 11.10 6.54
N TYR A 181 0.98 10.70 7.46
CA TYR A 181 1.30 10.36 8.85
C TYR A 181 1.54 8.87 9.08
N ASN A 182 1.39 8.06 8.05
CA ASN A 182 1.63 6.63 8.09
C ASN A 182 3.03 6.30 7.56
N LYS A 183 3.61 5.22 8.07
CA LYS A 183 4.89 4.72 7.62
C LYS A 183 4.70 3.44 6.82
N ILE A 184 5.28 3.40 5.65
CA ILE A 184 5.27 2.23 4.79
C ILE A 184 6.67 1.63 4.75
N THR A 185 6.77 0.33 5.02
CA THR A 185 8.05 -0.38 5.03
C THR A 185 7.94 -1.70 4.26
N VAL A 186 9.06 -2.13 3.71
CA VAL A 186 9.24 -3.44 3.07
C VAL A 186 10.34 -4.17 3.83
N ASN A 187 10.02 -5.32 4.42
CA ASN A 187 10.91 -6.06 5.33
C ASN A 187 11.55 -5.19 6.44
N GLY A 188 10.80 -4.16 6.91
CA GLY A 188 11.26 -3.19 7.92
C GLY A 188 12.06 -2.01 7.39
N THR A 189 12.37 -1.97 6.10
CA THR A 189 13.03 -0.83 5.43
C THR A 189 11.98 0.16 4.94
N ASN A 190 12.21 1.47 5.15
CA ASN A 190 11.32 2.50 4.67
C ASN A 190 11.22 2.48 3.15
N LEU A 191 10.00 2.55 2.64
CA LEU A 191 9.73 2.82 1.23
C LEU A 191 9.78 4.33 1.01
N ALA A 192 10.53 4.78 0.00
CA ALA A 192 10.61 6.19 -0.33
C ALA A 192 9.23 6.72 -0.76
N SER A 193 8.93 7.98 -0.40
CA SER A 193 7.70 8.65 -0.79
C SER A 193 7.60 8.77 -2.31
N THR A 194 6.41 8.53 -2.85
CA THR A 194 6.10 8.66 -4.28
C THR A 194 5.24 9.86 -4.60
N ASP A 195 4.74 10.56 -3.58
CA ASP A 195 3.91 11.75 -3.73
C ASP A 195 4.78 12.98 -4.00
N ALA A 196 4.29 13.91 -4.83
CA ALA A 196 4.99 15.15 -5.12
C ALA A 196 4.94 16.13 -3.94
N ASP A 197 3.81 16.18 -3.23
CA ASP A 197 3.51 17.22 -2.25
C ASP A 197 3.73 16.77 -0.81
N ASP A 198 3.59 15.46 -0.51
CA ASP A 198 3.68 14.95 0.84
C ASP A 198 4.59 13.72 0.99
N ARG A 199 4.53 13.04 2.16
CA ARG A 199 5.34 11.85 2.46
C ARG A 199 4.65 10.54 2.14
N SER A 200 3.48 10.57 1.53
CA SER A 200 2.73 9.35 1.25
C SER A 200 3.36 8.54 0.13
N THR A 201 3.05 7.26 0.12
CA THR A 201 3.52 6.30 -0.88
C THR A 201 2.32 5.71 -1.61
N ASP A 202 2.40 5.64 -2.93
CA ASP A 202 1.41 4.96 -3.77
C ASP A 202 1.62 3.45 -3.68
N LEU A 203 0.71 2.77 -2.99
CA LEU A 203 0.75 1.32 -2.78
C LEU A 203 0.14 0.52 -3.94
N SER A 204 -0.49 1.19 -4.91
CA SER A 204 -0.96 0.55 -6.13
C SER A 204 0.19 -0.04 -6.95
N MET A 205 1.41 0.45 -6.69
CA MET A 205 2.64 -0.04 -7.31
C MET A 205 3.13 -1.39 -6.76
N ILE A 206 2.66 -1.81 -5.56
CA ILE A 206 3.14 -3.04 -4.94
C ILE A 206 2.21 -4.18 -5.31
N SER A 207 2.76 -5.18 -5.99
CA SER A 207 2.00 -6.39 -6.34
C SER A 207 1.74 -7.25 -5.11
N GLN A 208 0.50 -7.68 -4.96
CA GLN A 208 0.12 -8.64 -3.91
C GLN A 208 0.83 -10.00 -4.02
N TYR A 209 1.21 -10.38 -5.23
CA TYR A 209 1.90 -11.65 -5.48
C TYR A 209 3.32 -11.69 -4.93
N MET A 210 3.94 -10.54 -4.63
CA MET A 210 5.27 -10.44 -4.03
C MET A 210 5.27 -10.61 -2.51
N LEU A 211 4.08 -10.61 -1.90
CA LEU A 211 3.93 -10.55 -0.46
C LEU A 211 3.78 -11.94 0.17
N GLU A 212 4.55 -12.20 1.21
CA GLU A 212 4.35 -13.30 2.16
C GLU A 212 3.33 -12.92 3.24
N GLY A 213 3.19 -11.64 3.51
CA GLY A 213 2.22 -11.12 4.46
C GLY A 213 2.30 -9.62 4.65
N ILE A 214 1.33 -9.10 5.39
CA ILE A 214 1.24 -7.68 5.73
C ILE A 214 1.12 -7.56 7.24
N GLU A 215 1.95 -6.73 7.84
CA GLU A 215 1.88 -6.40 9.27
C GLU A 215 1.48 -4.93 9.43
N VAL A 216 0.39 -4.66 10.12
CA VAL A 216 -0.04 -3.31 10.46
C VAL A 216 0.11 -3.08 11.95
N THR A 217 1.02 -2.19 12.33
CA THR A 217 1.26 -1.79 13.73
C THR A 217 0.64 -0.43 13.96
N LYS A 218 -0.35 -0.36 14.86
CA LYS A 218 -1.10 0.87 15.16
C LYS A 218 -0.49 1.68 16.30
N ALA A 219 0.27 1.04 17.18
CA ALA A 219 1.00 1.69 18.26
C ALA A 219 2.44 1.18 18.26
N GLY A 220 3.39 2.11 18.11
CA GLY A 220 4.82 1.79 18.12
C GLY A 220 5.31 1.35 19.51
N THR A 221 6.35 0.53 19.51
CA THR A 221 7.12 0.20 20.70
C THR A 221 8.32 1.15 20.83
N PRO A 222 8.94 1.31 22.01
CA PRO A 222 10.06 2.25 22.22
C PRO A 222 11.29 2.01 21.33
N ASP A 223 11.42 0.82 20.75
CA ASP A 223 12.48 0.45 19.80
C ASP A 223 12.15 0.84 18.34
N GLN A 224 11.00 1.44 18.09
CA GLN A 224 10.59 1.95 16.78
C GLN A 224 10.79 3.45 16.65
N GLU A 225 10.83 3.94 15.41
CA GLU A 225 10.95 5.37 15.15
C GLU A 225 9.71 6.14 15.60
N GLY A 226 9.91 7.29 16.29
CA GLY A 226 8.84 8.11 16.86
C GLY A 226 8.16 9.05 15.87
N ASP A 227 8.52 9.05 14.58
CA ASP A 227 7.98 9.94 13.54
C ASP A 227 6.68 9.42 12.88
N VAL A 228 5.99 8.48 13.52
CA VAL A 228 4.78 7.82 13.02
C VAL A 228 3.60 8.13 13.95
N LEU A 229 2.58 8.83 13.44
CA LEU A 229 1.37 9.17 14.19
C LEU A 229 0.22 8.19 13.95
N GLY A 230 -0.01 7.79 12.71
CA GLY A 230 -1.11 6.88 12.33
C GLY A 230 -0.80 5.43 12.63
N GLY A 231 0.28 4.94 12.05
CA GLY A 231 0.74 3.56 12.18
C GLY A 231 1.77 3.17 11.12
N THR A 232 2.28 1.96 11.23
CA THR A 232 3.24 1.40 10.28
C THR A 232 2.61 0.22 9.55
N VAL A 233 2.67 0.22 8.21
CA VAL A 233 2.40 -0.94 7.36
C VAL A 233 3.73 -1.52 6.92
N ASN A 234 3.96 -2.78 7.23
CA ASN A 234 5.17 -3.50 6.85
C ASN A 234 4.82 -4.66 5.93
N PHE A 235 5.24 -4.56 4.69
CA PHE A 235 5.12 -5.61 3.70
C PHE A 235 6.25 -6.61 3.86
N LYS A 236 5.90 -7.88 4.12
CA LYS A 236 6.84 -8.99 4.15
C LYS A 236 6.96 -9.57 2.75
N LEU A 237 8.15 -9.62 2.21
CA LEU A 237 8.44 -10.20 0.90
C LEU A 237 8.57 -11.71 0.99
N LYS A 238 8.14 -12.41 -0.06
CA LYS A 238 8.35 -13.85 -0.21
C LYS A 238 9.83 -14.22 -0.15
N LYS A 239 10.10 -15.46 0.28
CA LYS A 239 11.42 -16.09 0.26
C LYS A 239 11.37 -17.42 -0.48
N ALA A 240 12.53 -17.92 -0.90
CA ALA A 240 12.63 -19.24 -1.51
C ALA A 240 12.25 -20.34 -0.52
N LYS A 241 11.35 -21.23 -0.92
CA LYS A 241 10.98 -22.45 -0.17
C LYS A 241 11.90 -23.60 -0.55
N PRO A 242 12.05 -24.66 0.30
CA PRO A 242 12.77 -25.87 -0.06
C PRO A 242 12.22 -26.49 -1.35
N GLY A 243 13.11 -26.94 -2.26
CA GLY A 243 12.74 -27.46 -3.56
C GLY A 243 12.73 -26.40 -4.65
N LEU A 244 12.28 -26.78 -5.84
CA LEU A 244 12.03 -25.87 -6.97
C LEU A 244 10.55 -25.53 -6.99
N HIS A 245 10.24 -24.25 -6.95
CA HIS A 245 8.88 -23.73 -7.07
C HIS A 245 8.82 -22.73 -8.21
N GLY A 246 7.75 -22.76 -8.96
CA GLY A 246 7.45 -21.79 -9.99
C GLY A 246 5.95 -21.57 -10.05
N ASN A 247 5.55 -20.35 -10.33
CA ASN A 247 4.16 -19.96 -10.53
C ASN A 247 4.06 -19.06 -11.77
N PHE A 248 3.00 -19.27 -12.54
CA PHE A 248 2.70 -18.45 -13.70
C PHE A 248 1.22 -18.10 -13.70
N VAL A 249 0.89 -16.82 -13.67
CA VAL A 249 -0.49 -16.32 -13.70
C VAL A 249 -0.69 -15.48 -14.94
N VAL A 250 -1.74 -15.77 -15.69
CA VAL A 250 -2.20 -15.00 -16.85
C VAL A 250 -3.64 -14.60 -16.60
N GLN A 251 -3.92 -13.32 -16.66
CA GLN A 251 -5.26 -12.77 -16.55
C GLN A 251 -5.52 -11.82 -17.72
N GLY A 252 -6.60 -12.06 -18.47
CA GLY A 252 -7.17 -11.11 -19.40
C GLY A 252 -8.36 -10.41 -18.73
N MET A 253 -8.57 -9.14 -19.06
CA MET A 253 -9.65 -8.34 -18.47
C MET A 253 -10.32 -7.51 -19.56
N GLN A 254 -11.62 -7.24 -19.35
CA GLN A 254 -12.42 -6.38 -20.23
C GLN A 254 -12.85 -5.16 -19.44
N ASN A 255 -12.74 -3.99 -20.05
CA ASN A 255 -13.31 -2.76 -19.53
C ASN A 255 -14.60 -2.42 -20.29
N GLY A 256 -15.75 -2.53 -19.59
CA GLY A 256 -17.07 -2.26 -20.20
C GLY A 256 -17.31 -0.79 -20.51
N LEU A 257 -16.63 0.16 -19.82
CA LEU A 257 -16.79 1.59 -20.04
C LEU A 257 -16.10 2.04 -21.34
N SER A 258 -14.88 1.57 -21.57
CA SER A 258 -14.10 1.88 -22.78
C SER A 258 -14.33 0.89 -23.93
N GLY A 259 -15.03 -0.21 -23.70
CA GLY A 259 -15.24 -1.27 -24.69
C GLY A 259 -13.97 -2.05 -25.06
N THR A 260 -12.88 -1.90 -24.28
CA THR A 260 -11.58 -2.53 -24.55
C THR A 260 -11.44 -3.89 -23.90
N SER A 261 -10.71 -4.81 -24.55
CA SER A 261 -10.42 -6.17 -24.07
C SER A 261 -8.92 -6.47 -24.07
N ASP A 262 -8.07 -5.45 -24.10
CA ASP A 262 -6.61 -5.55 -24.19
C ASP A 262 -5.90 -5.37 -22.85
N ASP A 263 -6.66 -5.33 -21.76
CA ASP A 263 -6.15 -5.33 -20.40
C ASP A 263 -5.61 -6.71 -20.03
N TYR A 264 -4.44 -6.77 -19.43
CA TYR A 264 -3.83 -8.03 -19.01
C TYR A 264 -3.00 -7.89 -17.74
N LYS A 265 -2.80 -9.01 -17.06
CA LYS A 265 -1.82 -9.18 -15.99
C LYS A 265 -1.07 -10.49 -16.18
N LEU A 266 0.25 -10.41 -16.15
CA LEU A 266 1.16 -11.55 -16.23
C LEU A 266 2.02 -11.55 -14.97
N VAL A 267 2.04 -12.68 -14.26
CA VAL A 267 2.91 -12.87 -13.08
C VAL A 267 3.73 -14.12 -13.32
N PHE A 268 5.02 -13.98 -13.14
CA PHE A 268 5.95 -15.10 -13.18
C PHE A 268 6.82 -15.09 -11.94
N ASP A 269 6.87 -16.19 -11.20
CA ASP A 269 7.84 -16.36 -10.12
C ASP A 269 8.56 -17.71 -10.21
N ILE A 270 9.82 -17.71 -9.84
CA ILE A 270 10.63 -18.91 -9.70
C ILE A 270 11.49 -18.81 -8.44
N SER A 271 11.54 -19.89 -7.68
CA SER A 271 12.39 -19.96 -6.50
C SER A 271 12.96 -21.35 -6.29
N ARG A 272 14.17 -21.41 -5.76
CA ARG A 272 14.84 -22.65 -5.40
C ARG A 272 15.81 -22.47 -4.25
N ARG A 273 15.96 -23.53 -3.43
CA ARG A 273 17.04 -23.62 -2.46
C ARG A 273 18.10 -24.61 -2.92
N PHE A 274 19.36 -24.28 -2.68
CA PHE A 274 20.54 -25.03 -3.08
C PHE A 274 21.38 -25.41 -1.86
N PHE A 275 22.35 -26.33 -2.03
CA PHE A 275 23.32 -26.73 -1.00
C PHE A 275 22.68 -27.15 0.31
N ASN A 276 21.83 -28.17 0.28
CA ASN A 276 21.05 -28.64 1.45
C ASN A 276 20.21 -27.51 2.07
N ASN A 277 19.53 -26.75 1.23
CA ASN A 277 18.67 -25.61 1.60
C ASN A 277 19.38 -24.40 2.23
N LYS A 278 20.72 -24.33 2.14
CA LYS A 278 21.45 -23.20 2.71
C LYS A 278 21.31 -21.91 1.92
N ILE A 279 21.25 -21.97 0.59
CA ILE A 279 21.12 -20.79 -0.27
C ILE A 279 19.74 -20.79 -0.92
N GLY A 280 18.94 -19.74 -0.66
CA GLY A 280 17.66 -19.50 -1.30
C GLY A 280 17.79 -18.42 -2.37
N LEU A 281 17.21 -18.67 -3.56
CA LEU A 281 17.07 -17.71 -4.64
C LEU A 281 15.60 -17.61 -5.02
N LEU A 282 15.08 -16.39 -5.12
CA LEU A 282 13.74 -16.11 -5.62
C LEU A 282 13.81 -14.93 -6.59
N TYR A 283 13.17 -15.09 -7.72
CA TYR A 283 12.89 -14.02 -8.67
C TYR A 283 11.41 -14.02 -9.03
N GLN A 284 10.80 -12.85 -9.06
CA GLN A 284 9.43 -12.66 -9.52
C GLN A 284 9.35 -11.41 -10.38
N ASN A 285 8.53 -11.46 -11.43
CA ASN A 285 8.18 -10.30 -12.24
C ASN A 285 6.68 -10.28 -12.51
N ASP A 286 6.07 -9.09 -12.39
CA ASP A 286 4.66 -8.82 -12.65
C ASP A 286 4.55 -7.71 -13.69
N LEU A 287 3.83 -7.98 -14.77
CA LEU A 287 3.49 -7.03 -15.82
C LEU A 287 1.97 -6.85 -15.82
N GLU A 288 1.50 -5.62 -15.83
CA GLU A 288 0.07 -5.32 -15.90
C GLU A 288 -0.17 -4.11 -16.79
N LYS A 289 -1.10 -4.25 -17.72
CA LYS A 289 -1.72 -3.15 -18.47
C LYS A 289 -3.19 -3.10 -18.11
N ARG A 290 -3.68 -1.92 -17.68
CA ARG A 290 -5.06 -1.80 -17.22
C ARG A 290 -5.67 -0.45 -17.56
N ASN A 291 -6.80 -0.49 -18.24
CA ASN A 291 -7.65 0.68 -18.46
C ASN A 291 -8.47 0.96 -17.18
N ARG A 292 -8.42 2.22 -16.70
CA ARG A 292 -9.09 2.72 -15.50
C ARG A 292 -9.88 3.99 -15.79
N GLY A 293 -10.48 4.07 -16.96
CA GLY A 293 -11.37 5.17 -17.33
C GLY A 293 -12.53 5.31 -16.34
N SER A 294 -13.05 6.52 -16.22
CA SER A 294 -14.18 6.82 -15.35
C SER A 294 -14.94 8.05 -15.82
N HIS A 295 -16.24 8.05 -15.61
CA HIS A 295 -17.06 9.24 -15.73
C HIS A 295 -17.28 9.85 -14.35
N GLN A 296 -17.19 11.17 -14.24
CA GLN A 296 -17.26 11.87 -12.96
C GLN A 296 -18.24 13.05 -13.07
N LEU A 297 -19.05 13.21 -12.02
CA LEU A 297 -19.86 14.40 -11.79
C LEU A 297 -19.43 14.99 -10.45
N ASN A 298 -18.98 16.24 -10.46
CA ASN A 298 -18.62 16.99 -9.25
C ASN A 298 -19.49 18.25 -9.16
N ALA A 299 -20.13 18.44 -8.01
CA ALA A 299 -20.95 19.62 -7.73
C ALA A 299 -20.44 20.31 -6.47
N ASN A 300 -20.14 21.59 -6.57
CA ASN A 300 -19.76 22.40 -5.42
C ASN A 300 -20.94 23.30 -5.04
N TYR A 301 -21.23 23.35 -3.75
CA TYR A 301 -22.29 24.16 -3.17
C TYR A 301 -21.70 25.18 -2.24
N THR A 302 -22.26 26.39 -2.28
CA THR A 302 -21.95 27.45 -1.32
C THR A 302 -23.18 27.75 -0.46
N ASN A 303 -22.92 28.14 0.77
CA ASN A 303 -23.95 28.66 1.67
C ASN A 303 -23.99 30.18 1.48
N THR A 304 -24.96 30.67 0.73
CA THR A 304 -25.15 32.11 0.59
C THR A 304 -25.84 32.63 1.85
N PRO A 305 -25.24 33.58 2.62
CA PRO A 305 -25.92 34.17 3.75
C PRO A 305 -27.15 34.92 3.25
N ALA A 306 -28.31 34.32 3.36
CA ALA A 306 -29.57 35.04 3.28
C ALA A 306 -29.86 35.69 4.65
N ASP A 307 -30.71 36.70 4.69
CA ASP A 307 -31.14 37.36 5.91
C ASP A 307 -31.39 36.39 7.06
N LEU A 308 -31.05 36.78 8.28
CA LEU A 308 -30.99 35.97 9.50
C LEU A 308 -32.26 35.16 9.85
N ASP A 309 -33.36 35.35 9.12
CA ASP A 309 -34.65 34.71 9.36
C ASP A 309 -35.01 33.56 8.39
N THR A 310 -34.16 33.23 7.45
CA THR A 310 -34.40 32.13 6.50
C THR A 310 -33.36 31.02 6.63
N ILE A 311 -33.82 29.77 6.53
CA ILE A 311 -32.93 28.61 6.36
C ILE A 311 -32.11 28.89 5.11
N ASN A 312 -30.80 29.10 5.25
CA ASN A 312 -29.90 29.36 4.13
C ASN A 312 -29.89 28.18 3.16
N PRO A 313 -30.48 28.29 1.96
CA PRO A 313 -30.42 27.23 0.99
C PRO A 313 -28.98 27.07 0.48
N LEU A 314 -28.53 25.85 0.30
CA LEU A 314 -27.31 25.57 -0.45
C LEU A 314 -27.57 25.94 -1.92
N THR A 315 -26.75 26.86 -2.46
CA THR A 315 -26.76 27.20 -3.87
C THR A 315 -25.63 26.50 -4.60
N LEU A 316 -25.88 26.01 -5.80
CA LEU A 316 -24.87 25.38 -6.63
C LEU A 316 -23.91 26.45 -7.13
N GLU A 317 -22.63 26.30 -6.79
CA GLU A 317 -21.55 27.20 -7.19
C GLU A 317 -20.95 26.78 -8.54
N SER A 318 -20.72 25.48 -8.70
CA SER A 318 -20.21 24.93 -9.96
C SER A 318 -20.59 23.46 -10.13
N LEU A 319 -20.75 23.06 -11.37
CA LEU A 319 -20.90 21.70 -11.82
C LEU A 319 -19.76 21.34 -12.77
N SER A 320 -19.13 20.19 -12.59
CA SER A 320 -18.10 19.68 -13.49
C SER A 320 -18.44 18.25 -13.89
N LEU A 321 -18.49 18.02 -15.19
CA LEU A 321 -18.70 16.70 -15.80
C LEU A 321 -17.40 16.33 -16.50
N THR A 322 -16.84 15.17 -16.16
CA THR A 322 -15.52 14.77 -16.68
C THR A 322 -15.54 13.34 -17.20
N ASP A 323 -15.10 13.14 -18.42
CA ASP A 323 -14.68 11.85 -18.96
C ASP A 323 -13.17 11.70 -18.77
N VAL A 324 -12.78 10.66 -18.06
CA VAL A 324 -11.39 10.34 -17.78
C VAL A 324 -11.03 9.03 -18.49
N SER A 325 -10.22 9.12 -19.53
CA SER A 325 -9.52 7.96 -20.09
C SER A 325 -8.20 7.78 -19.36
N ARG A 326 -7.96 6.61 -18.75
CA ARG A 326 -6.74 6.34 -17.98
C ARG A 326 -6.19 4.97 -18.31
N LEU A 327 -4.95 4.92 -18.76
CA LEU A 327 -4.19 3.70 -18.98
C LEU A 327 -3.05 3.62 -17.98
N ASN A 328 -2.98 2.52 -17.24
CA ASN A 328 -1.91 2.22 -16.30
C ASN A 328 -1.08 1.04 -16.79
N ASP A 329 0.22 1.25 -17.00
CA ASP A 329 1.20 0.20 -17.28
C ASP A 329 2.10 0.00 -16.06
N ARG A 330 2.17 -1.24 -15.53
CA ARG A 330 2.97 -1.59 -14.37
C ARG A 330 3.99 -2.66 -14.70
N ASN A 331 5.18 -2.48 -14.14
CA ASN A 331 6.24 -3.48 -14.15
C ASN A 331 6.89 -3.56 -12.77
N ASN A 332 6.74 -4.70 -12.12
CA ASN A 332 7.27 -4.93 -10.79
C ASN A 332 8.22 -6.12 -10.82
N SER A 333 9.38 -5.99 -10.19
CA SER A 333 10.36 -7.06 -10.05
C SER A 333 10.76 -7.21 -8.60
N LEU A 334 10.82 -8.46 -8.14
CA LEU A 334 11.31 -8.84 -6.83
C LEU A 334 12.43 -9.86 -6.99
N TYR A 335 13.53 -9.65 -6.30
CA TYR A 335 14.61 -10.61 -6.17
C TYR A 335 15.05 -10.74 -4.73
N VAL A 336 15.19 -11.98 -4.27
CA VAL A 336 15.60 -12.30 -2.91
C VAL A 336 16.68 -13.38 -2.97
N ILE A 337 17.77 -13.12 -2.28
CA ILE A 337 18.86 -14.06 -2.06
C ILE A 337 19.04 -14.19 -0.57
N ASP A 338 19.01 -15.39 -0.04
CA ASP A 338 19.30 -15.64 1.36
C ASP A 338 20.29 -16.80 1.53
N TYR A 339 21.12 -16.68 2.55
CA TYR A 339 22.08 -17.71 2.96
C TYR A 339 21.89 -18.01 4.44
N GLU A 340 21.51 -19.25 4.73
CA GLU A 340 21.38 -19.75 6.09
C GLU A 340 22.73 -20.15 6.66
N ILE A 341 23.09 -19.52 7.76
CA ILE A 341 24.28 -19.82 8.56
C ILE A 341 23.85 -20.47 9.87
N PRO A 342 24.74 -21.18 10.58
CA PRO A 342 24.37 -21.76 11.88
C PRO A 342 23.83 -20.68 12.84
N ARG A 343 22.57 -20.81 13.26
CA ARG A 343 21.82 -19.88 14.13
C ARG A 343 21.66 -18.47 13.56
N GLY A 344 21.53 -18.34 12.23
CA GLY A 344 21.35 -17.04 11.63
C GLY A 344 21.18 -17.09 10.13
N PHE A 345 21.10 -15.92 9.53
CA PHE A 345 21.03 -15.79 8.08
C PHE A 345 21.64 -14.45 7.59
N ILE A 346 22.03 -14.46 6.35
CA ILE A 346 22.34 -13.26 5.56
C ILE A 346 21.30 -13.19 4.44
N SER A 347 20.71 -12.04 4.20
CA SER A 347 19.77 -11.89 3.09
C SER A 347 19.99 -10.58 2.35
N TYR A 348 19.73 -10.64 1.05
CA TYR A 348 19.62 -9.48 0.19
C TYR A 348 18.27 -9.55 -0.52
N SER A 349 17.52 -8.46 -0.49
CA SER A 349 16.25 -8.35 -1.20
C SER A 349 16.18 -7.02 -1.94
N GLY A 350 15.66 -7.07 -3.16
CA GLY A 350 15.40 -5.89 -3.96
C GLY A 350 13.99 -5.92 -4.54
N LEU A 351 13.28 -4.80 -4.39
CA LEU A 351 11.99 -4.52 -4.99
C LEU A 351 12.16 -3.35 -5.95
N HIS A 352 11.82 -3.55 -7.20
CA HIS A 352 11.73 -2.51 -8.21
C HIS A 352 10.29 -2.44 -8.72
N SER A 353 9.67 -1.29 -8.63
CA SER A 353 8.30 -1.04 -9.09
C SER A 353 8.27 0.17 -9.99
N SER A 354 7.60 0.05 -11.13
CA SER A 354 7.38 1.13 -12.09
C SER A 354 5.91 1.16 -12.47
N ILE A 355 5.33 2.35 -12.49
CA ILE A 355 4.01 2.59 -13.08
C ILE A 355 4.09 3.79 -14.00
N LYS A 356 3.52 3.64 -15.20
CA LYS A 356 3.25 4.71 -16.14
C LYS A 356 1.75 4.90 -16.22
N LYS A 357 1.30 6.14 -16.14
CA LYS A 357 -0.10 6.52 -16.23
C LYS A 357 -0.25 7.49 -17.38
N ASP A 358 -1.01 7.12 -18.39
CA ASP A 358 -1.42 8.01 -19.49
C ASP A 358 -2.89 8.35 -19.26
N ILE A 359 -3.19 9.63 -19.05
CA ILE A 359 -4.52 10.10 -18.67
C ILE A 359 -4.94 11.22 -19.61
N VAL A 360 -6.12 11.07 -20.18
CA VAL A 360 -6.80 12.13 -20.93
C VAL A 360 -8.07 12.50 -20.19
N ASN A 361 -8.19 13.77 -19.81
CA ASN A 361 -9.36 14.32 -19.16
C ASN A 361 -10.11 15.21 -20.15
N ARG A 362 -11.41 14.99 -20.32
CA ARG A 362 -12.31 15.85 -21.05
C ARG A 362 -13.37 16.36 -20.09
N GLU A 363 -13.28 17.62 -19.73
CA GLU A 363 -14.11 18.22 -18.71
C GLU A 363 -14.98 19.32 -19.29
N ASN A 364 -16.26 19.28 -18.95
CA ASN A 364 -17.19 20.38 -19.16
C ASN A 364 -17.54 20.97 -17.79
N ASN A 365 -17.09 22.20 -17.55
CA ASN A 365 -17.23 22.90 -16.29
C ASN A 365 -18.20 24.07 -16.43
N TYR A 366 -19.16 24.13 -15.53
CA TYR A 366 -20.22 25.12 -15.43
C TYR A 366 -20.01 25.96 -14.15
N PRO A 367 -19.25 27.08 -14.20
CA PRO A 367 -19.19 28.02 -13.09
C PRO A 367 -20.47 28.87 -13.08
N LEU A 368 -21.37 28.61 -12.11
CA LEU A 368 -22.73 29.17 -12.11
C LEU A 368 -22.82 30.58 -11.50
N GLN A 369 -21.80 31.01 -10.77
CA GLN A 369 -21.77 32.34 -10.12
C GLN A 369 -21.04 33.40 -10.94
N THR A 370 -20.79 33.15 -12.21
CA THR A 370 -20.17 34.16 -13.09
C THR A 370 -21.23 35.11 -13.65
N PRO A 371 -20.99 36.45 -13.65
CA PRO A 371 -21.97 37.45 -14.09
C PRO A 371 -22.51 37.23 -15.50
N ASP A 372 -21.67 36.71 -16.40
CA ASP A 372 -22.00 36.58 -17.84
C ASP A 372 -22.46 35.15 -18.21
N GLY A 373 -22.59 34.25 -17.23
CA GLY A 373 -22.82 32.83 -17.48
C GLY A 373 -21.72 32.22 -18.34
N GLN A 374 -20.83 31.49 -17.71
CA GLN A 374 -19.68 30.88 -18.42
C GLN A 374 -19.81 29.36 -18.43
N ARG A 375 -19.24 28.75 -19.48
CA ARG A 375 -18.98 27.34 -19.56
C ARG A 375 -17.56 27.13 -20.09
N ASN A 376 -16.82 26.23 -19.48
CA ASN A 376 -15.45 25.94 -19.90
C ASN A 376 -15.38 24.50 -20.39
N PHE A 377 -14.71 24.31 -21.53
CA PHE A 377 -14.35 22.97 -22.03
C PHE A 377 -12.85 22.80 -21.90
N ASN A 378 -12.46 21.85 -21.08
CA ASN A 378 -11.06 21.56 -20.80
C ASN A 378 -10.69 20.20 -21.38
N THR A 379 -9.65 20.16 -22.19
CA THR A 379 -9.04 18.91 -22.63
C THR A 379 -7.63 18.85 -22.05
N GLY A 380 -7.36 17.83 -21.23
CA GLY A 380 -6.08 17.67 -20.55
C GLY A 380 -5.40 16.36 -20.90
N GLU A 381 -4.08 16.38 -21.07
CA GLU A 381 -3.22 15.21 -21.20
C GLU A 381 -2.23 15.19 -20.04
N LEU A 382 -2.30 14.14 -19.23
CA LEU A 382 -1.40 13.92 -18.11
C LEU A 382 -0.60 12.64 -18.33
N LYS A 383 0.73 12.74 -18.40
CA LYS A 383 1.66 11.61 -18.43
C LYS A 383 2.45 11.57 -17.13
N ASN A 384 2.24 10.54 -16.35
CA ASN A 384 2.91 10.36 -15.06
C ASN A 384 3.73 9.08 -15.04
N THR A 385 4.96 9.15 -14.56
CA THR A 385 5.82 7.99 -14.37
C THR A 385 6.39 7.98 -12.97
N ILE A 386 6.09 6.92 -12.22
CA ILE A 386 6.61 6.70 -10.87
C ILE A 386 7.47 5.46 -10.87
N ASN A 387 8.70 5.56 -10.33
CA ASN A 387 9.58 4.44 -10.13
C ASN A 387 10.01 4.39 -8.67
N VAL A 388 10.07 3.17 -8.12
CA VAL A 388 10.56 2.90 -6.77
C VAL A 388 11.54 1.74 -6.82
N LEU A 389 12.71 1.94 -6.21
CA LEU A 389 13.70 0.91 -5.97
C LEU A 389 13.96 0.84 -4.47
N THR A 390 13.87 -0.34 -3.89
CA THR A 390 14.22 -0.56 -2.48
C THR A 390 15.08 -1.81 -2.37
N GLU A 391 16.28 -1.66 -1.83
CA GLU A 391 17.26 -2.72 -1.64
C GLU A 391 17.61 -2.83 -0.16
N THR A 392 17.71 -4.05 0.35
CA THR A 392 17.97 -4.30 1.75
C THR A 392 18.94 -5.46 1.91
N TRP A 393 20.03 -5.22 2.62
CA TRP A 393 20.92 -6.22 3.17
C TRP A 393 20.60 -6.42 4.63
N LYS A 394 20.50 -7.67 5.05
CA LYS A 394 20.25 -8.02 6.44
C LYS A 394 21.14 -9.17 6.87
N TYR A 395 21.78 -9.02 8.01
CA TYR A 395 22.51 -10.06 8.73
C TYR A 395 21.88 -10.25 10.09
N GLN A 396 21.54 -11.48 10.43
CA GLN A 396 21.00 -11.84 11.72
C GLN A 396 21.72 -13.07 12.24
N GLN A 397 22.20 -13.00 13.50
CA GLN A 397 22.99 -14.06 14.12
C GLN A 397 22.68 -14.18 15.61
N GLU A 398 22.41 -15.38 16.10
CA GLU A 398 22.48 -15.70 17.51
C GLU A 398 23.94 -15.97 17.91
N LEU A 399 24.58 -14.99 18.52
CA LEU A 399 25.96 -15.11 18.97
C LEU A 399 26.10 -16.09 20.12
N THR A 400 25.14 -16.05 21.03
CA THR A 400 24.98 -17.02 22.13
C THR A 400 23.51 -17.42 22.24
N ARG A 401 23.15 -18.28 23.21
CA ARG A 401 21.76 -18.66 23.44
C ARG A 401 20.86 -17.51 23.88
N ASP A 402 21.46 -16.50 24.50
CA ASP A 402 20.73 -15.36 25.06
C ASP A 402 21.06 -14.04 24.36
N LEU A 403 21.99 -14.03 23.39
CA LEU A 403 22.44 -12.83 22.68
C LEU A 403 22.22 -12.95 21.17
N LYS A 404 21.40 -12.08 20.63
CA LYS A 404 21.09 -11.95 19.21
C LYS A 404 21.61 -10.63 18.66
N LEU A 405 22.22 -10.67 17.48
CA LEU A 405 22.70 -9.52 16.71
C LEU A 405 21.91 -9.40 15.42
N ASP A 406 21.45 -8.20 15.09
CA ASP A 406 20.75 -7.87 13.86
C ASP A 406 21.41 -6.63 13.24
N ILE A 407 21.93 -6.74 12.02
CA ILE A 407 22.56 -5.64 11.28
C ILE A 407 21.81 -5.51 9.95
N PHE A 408 21.51 -4.29 9.55
CA PHE A 408 20.89 -4.03 8.26
C PHE A 408 21.50 -2.80 7.59
N SER A 409 21.49 -2.84 6.28
CA SER A 409 21.79 -1.71 5.41
C SER A 409 20.74 -1.64 4.33
N SER A 410 20.21 -0.46 4.04
CA SER A 410 19.19 -0.30 3.02
C SER A 410 19.35 0.95 2.21
N PHE A 411 18.89 0.84 0.97
CA PHE A 411 18.79 1.93 0.02
C PHE A 411 17.37 1.94 -0.56
N SER A 412 16.72 3.10 -0.53
CA SER A 412 15.43 3.31 -1.18
C SER A 412 15.49 4.58 -2.03
N LYS A 413 14.96 4.51 -3.24
CA LYS A 413 14.89 5.63 -4.18
C LYS A 413 13.52 5.62 -4.83
N SER A 414 12.88 6.79 -4.88
CA SER A 414 11.71 7.04 -5.72
C SER A 414 11.98 8.18 -6.70
N THR A 415 11.35 8.10 -7.85
CA THR A 415 11.22 9.20 -8.81
C THR A 415 9.76 9.28 -9.22
N ASN A 416 9.20 10.48 -9.25
CA ASN A 416 7.87 10.76 -9.74
C ASN A 416 7.98 11.94 -10.71
N GLY A 417 7.75 11.70 -11.98
CA GLY A 417 7.73 12.70 -13.03
C GLY A 417 6.33 12.80 -13.62
N ASP A 418 5.88 14.02 -13.84
CA ASP A 418 4.55 14.33 -14.33
C ASP A 418 4.62 15.46 -15.33
N THR A 419 3.97 15.29 -16.48
CA THR A 419 3.74 16.34 -17.47
C THR A 419 2.24 16.46 -17.69
N ASN A 420 1.70 17.63 -17.42
CA ASN A 420 0.28 17.93 -17.55
C ASN A 420 0.08 19.12 -18.52
N LYS A 421 -0.61 18.87 -19.62
CA LYS A 421 -1.03 19.86 -20.60
C LYS A 421 -2.54 20.02 -20.48
N VAL A 422 -3.05 21.24 -20.34
CA VAL A 422 -4.48 21.52 -20.31
C VAL A 422 -4.81 22.62 -21.30
N TYR A 423 -5.74 22.35 -22.18
CA TYR A 423 -6.26 23.26 -23.19
C TYR A 423 -7.64 23.71 -22.76
N ASN A 424 -7.79 25.01 -22.53
CA ASN A 424 -9.00 25.64 -22.01
C ASN A 424 -9.74 26.37 -23.10
N PHE A 425 -10.99 26.01 -23.32
CA PHE A 425 -11.94 26.73 -24.17
C PHE A 425 -13.04 27.32 -23.31
N ARG A 426 -13.47 28.54 -23.62
CA ARG A 426 -14.50 29.27 -22.89
C ARG A 426 -15.65 29.66 -23.79
N GLU A 427 -16.87 29.45 -23.32
CA GLU A 427 -18.10 30.01 -23.86
C GLU A 427 -18.65 31.07 -22.88
N ASN A 428 -18.94 32.28 -23.36
CA ASN A 428 -19.62 33.31 -22.59
C ASN A 428 -21.11 33.31 -22.94
N GLY A 429 -21.96 33.76 -22.01
CA GLY A 429 -23.39 33.81 -22.21
C GLY A 429 -24.05 32.44 -22.26
N ALA A 430 -23.42 31.42 -21.68
CA ALA A 430 -23.84 30.05 -21.78
C ALA A 430 -25.29 29.79 -21.32
N TYR A 431 -25.86 30.64 -20.47
CA TYR A 431 -27.22 30.49 -19.93
C TYR A 431 -28.21 31.57 -20.42
N GLY A 432 -27.85 32.38 -21.42
CA GLY A 432 -28.74 33.42 -21.96
C GLY A 432 -29.17 34.49 -20.95
N GLY A 433 -28.43 34.65 -19.84
CA GLY A 433 -28.73 35.59 -18.76
C GLY A 433 -29.66 35.03 -17.68
N GLU A 434 -30.03 33.76 -17.74
CA GLU A 434 -30.80 33.09 -16.66
C GLU A 434 -29.91 32.75 -15.46
N ASP A 435 -30.44 32.95 -14.25
CA ASP A 435 -29.84 32.43 -13.01
C ASP A 435 -30.16 30.95 -12.84
N VAL A 436 -29.16 30.10 -13.01
CA VAL A 436 -29.28 28.66 -12.91
C VAL A 436 -28.75 28.11 -11.58
N SER A 437 -28.29 28.96 -10.68
CA SER A 437 -27.69 28.54 -9.39
C SER A 437 -28.68 27.80 -8.45
N ASN A 438 -29.97 28.03 -8.64
CA ASN A 438 -31.06 27.40 -7.88
C ASN A 438 -31.63 26.15 -8.57
N LYS A 439 -31.09 25.76 -9.71
CA LYS A 439 -31.58 24.59 -10.45
C LYS A 439 -30.91 23.31 -9.94
N SER A 440 -31.58 22.19 -10.14
CA SER A 440 -30.99 20.86 -9.88
C SER A 440 -29.76 20.64 -10.75
N VAL A 441 -28.74 20.00 -10.20
CA VAL A 441 -27.51 19.64 -10.94
C VAL A 441 -27.82 18.82 -12.19
N TYR A 442 -28.90 18.05 -12.17
CA TYR A 442 -29.33 17.19 -13.27
C TYR A 442 -29.94 17.96 -14.44
N ASN A 443 -30.37 19.18 -14.20
CA ASN A 443 -31.05 20.02 -15.18
C ASN A 443 -30.22 21.19 -15.72
N ILE A 444 -29.01 21.46 -15.19
CA ILE A 444 -28.17 22.59 -15.58
C ILE A 444 -27.93 22.62 -17.10
N GLN A 445 -27.67 21.47 -17.70
CA GLN A 445 -27.41 21.39 -19.16
C GLN A 445 -28.61 21.83 -20.03
N ASN A 446 -29.83 21.72 -19.54
CA ASN A 446 -31.04 22.10 -20.27
C ASN A 446 -31.14 23.63 -20.46
N PHE A 447 -30.44 24.39 -19.63
CA PHE A 447 -30.40 25.86 -19.70
C PHE A 447 -29.22 26.40 -20.51
N THR A 448 -28.35 25.50 -21.03
CA THR A 448 -27.19 25.95 -21.83
C THR A 448 -27.57 26.19 -23.28
N ILE A 449 -27.11 27.30 -23.83
CA ILE A 449 -27.37 27.68 -25.24
C ILE A 449 -26.55 26.84 -26.20
N ASN A 450 -25.37 26.36 -25.77
CA ASN A 450 -24.43 25.54 -26.56
C ASN A 450 -23.98 26.25 -27.87
N ASP A 451 -23.65 27.53 -27.77
CA ASP A 451 -23.17 28.29 -28.93
C ASP A 451 -21.67 28.04 -29.15
N THR A 452 -21.37 27.14 -30.07
CA THR A 452 -19.98 26.84 -30.45
C THR A 452 -19.29 27.99 -31.14
N ASN A 453 -20.04 28.97 -31.71
CA ASN A 453 -19.45 30.17 -32.31
C ASN A 453 -19.07 31.21 -31.24
N ALA A 454 -19.72 31.18 -30.08
CA ALA A 454 -19.37 32.01 -28.92
C ALA A 454 -18.29 31.33 -28.04
N THR A 455 -17.83 30.17 -28.43
CA THR A 455 -16.77 29.40 -27.72
C THR A 455 -15.43 29.64 -28.40
N TRP A 456 -14.43 30.02 -27.65
CA TRP A 456 -13.07 30.27 -28.18
C TRP A 456 -12.00 29.59 -27.34
N PHE A 457 -10.82 29.39 -27.97
CA PHE A 457 -9.63 28.92 -27.28
C PHE A 457 -9.07 30.03 -26.40
N GLU A 458 -9.12 29.86 -25.09
CA GLU A 458 -8.70 30.86 -24.12
C GLU A 458 -7.21 30.79 -23.82
N ARG A 459 -6.74 29.61 -23.42
CA ARG A 459 -5.34 29.40 -23.04
C ARG A 459 -4.97 27.94 -23.02
N TYR A 460 -3.66 27.66 -23.02
CA TYR A 460 -3.13 26.39 -22.53
C TYR A 460 -2.32 26.60 -21.25
N ASP A 461 -2.33 25.58 -20.41
CA ASP A 461 -1.50 25.47 -19.23
C ASP A 461 -0.60 24.25 -19.38
N TYR A 462 0.70 24.42 -19.13
CA TYR A 462 1.67 23.35 -19.07
C TYR A 462 2.30 23.31 -17.68
N ASN A 463 2.31 22.13 -17.09
CA ASN A 463 2.92 21.95 -15.79
C ASN A 463 3.75 20.68 -15.82
N GLU A 464 5.04 20.80 -15.55
CA GLU A 464 5.96 19.67 -15.42
C GLU A 464 6.54 19.68 -14.03
N TYR A 465 6.55 18.53 -13.38
CA TYR A 465 7.29 18.39 -12.15
C TYR A 465 8.04 17.07 -12.09
N ALA A 466 9.17 17.11 -11.40
CA ALA A 466 9.98 15.96 -11.12
C ALA A 466 10.35 15.92 -9.64
N THR A 467 9.93 14.88 -8.96
CA THR A 467 10.28 14.62 -7.57
C THR A 467 11.21 13.42 -7.49
N LYS A 468 12.30 13.56 -6.76
CA LYS A 468 13.24 12.49 -6.48
C LYS A 468 13.51 12.42 -4.99
N GLU A 469 13.28 11.28 -4.39
CA GLU A 469 13.63 11.01 -3.02
C GLU A 469 14.60 9.84 -2.93
N THR A 470 15.62 9.97 -2.08
CA THR A 470 16.54 8.88 -1.77
C THR A 470 16.74 8.78 -0.27
N GLU A 471 16.72 7.56 0.24
CA GLU A 471 17.00 7.26 1.64
C GLU A 471 18.05 6.14 1.73
N ARG A 472 19.07 6.36 2.56
CA ARG A 472 20.06 5.35 2.94
C ARG A 472 19.98 5.17 4.44
N SER A 473 19.86 3.94 4.88
CA SER A 473 19.81 3.61 6.29
C SER A 473 20.80 2.50 6.61
N PHE A 474 21.41 2.60 7.77
CA PHE A 474 22.26 1.57 8.36
C PHE A 474 21.92 1.45 9.83
N GLY A 475 21.83 0.24 10.36
CA GLY A 475 21.57 0.03 11.77
C GLY A 475 22.06 -1.30 12.27
N ALA A 476 22.29 -1.36 13.57
CA ALA A 476 22.64 -2.57 14.29
C ALA A 476 21.88 -2.62 15.62
N ASN A 477 21.32 -3.78 15.94
CA ASN A 477 20.59 -4.03 17.16
C ASN A 477 21.16 -5.27 17.85
N MET A 478 21.29 -5.19 19.16
CA MET A 478 21.59 -6.33 20.03
C MET A 478 20.45 -6.58 20.97
N GLU A 479 20.05 -7.83 21.11
CA GLU A 479 19.00 -8.26 22.03
C GLU A 479 19.57 -9.30 22.96
N TYR A 480 19.48 -9.05 24.28
CA TYR A 480 19.94 -9.94 25.33
C TYR A 480 18.77 -10.41 26.19
N GLN A 481 18.61 -11.72 26.31
CA GLN A 481 17.60 -12.34 27.16
C GLN A 481 18.13 -12.39 28.60
N ILE A 482 17.47 -11.68 29.51
CA ILE A 482 17.79 -11.64 30.92
C ILE A 482 16.88 -12.62 31.67
N LYS A 483 17.44 -13.58 32.37
CA LYS A 483 16.72 -14.47 33.26
C LYS A 483 17.23 -14.25 34.68
N LEU A 484 16.45 -13.55 35.49
CA LEU A 484 16.80 -13.28 36.89
C LEU A 484 16.49 -14.49 37.80
N ASN A 485 15.37 -15.16 37.56
CA ASN A 485 14.98 -16.40 38.22
C ASN A 485 13.93 -17.14 37.37
N SER A 486 13.33 -18.21 37.87
CA SER A 486 12.30 -18.98 37.16
C SER A 486 11.00 -18.22 36.88
N GLN A 487 10.74 -17.15 37.61
CA GLN A 487 9.52 -16.35 37.50
C GLN A 487 9.73 -15.00 36.78
N ILE A 488 10.97 -14.48 36.76
CA ILE A 488 11.30 -13.18 36.22
C ILE A 488 12.27 -13.35 35.07
N SER A 489 11.77 -13.09 33.87
CA SER A 489 12.58 -12.98 32.68
C SER A 489 12.35 -11.62 31.99
N GLY A 490 13.37 -11.10 31.40
CA GLY A 490 13.34 -9.80 30.70
C GLY A 490 14.15 -9.85 29.41
N LYS A 491 14.04 -8.80 28.64
CA LYS A 491 14.74 -8.62 27.40
C LYS A 491 15.34 -7.21 27.37
N LEU A 492 16.64 -7.12 27.18
CA LEU A 492 17.33 -5.86 26.96
C LEU A 492 17.63 -5.71 25.47
N LYS A 493 17.18 -4.63 24.88
CA LYS A 493 17.53 -4.25 23.51
C LYS A 493 18.36 -2.97 23.52
N VAL A 494 19.46 -3.01 22.79
CA VAL A 494 20.34 -1.85 22.55
C VAL A 494 20.65 -1.80 21.06
N GLY A 495 20.60 -0.62 20.47
CA GLY A 495 20.89 -0.50 19.05
C GLY A 495 21.10 0.95 18.63
N PHE A 496 21.50 1.10 17.38
CA PHE A 496 21.57 2.39 16.73
C PHE A 496 21.07 2.30 15.29
N LYS A 497 20.56 3.41 14.78
CA LYS A 497 20.19 3.58 13.38
C LYS A 497 20.67 4.93 12.88
N SER A 498 21.36 4.93 11.75
CA SER A 498 21.70 6.13 10.97
C SER A 498 20.83 6.15 9.71
N ARG A 499 20.23 7.30 9.42
CA ARG A 499 19.40 7.52 8.24
C ARG A 499 19.76 8.84 7.59
N LYS A 500 20.04 8.79 6.28
CA LYS A 500 20.22 9.97 5.45
C LYS A 500 19.15 9.98 4.36
N LYS A 501 18.31 10.99 4.38
CA LYS A 501 17.22 11.20 3.43
C LYS A 501 17.44 12.50 2.68
N THR A 502 17.31 12.47 1.37
CA THR A 502 17.33 13.65 0.51
C THR A 502 16.11 13.62 -0.39
N ARG A 503 15.47 14.78 -0.55
CA ARG A 503 14.34 14.97 -1.47
C ARG A 503 14.57 16.24 -2.26
N ARG A 504 14.35 16.14 -3.55
CA ARG A 504 14.35 17.26 -4.49
C ARG A 504 13.01 17.24 -5.24
N HIS A 505 12.44 18.41 -5.40
CA HIS A 505 11.23 18.64 -6.16
C HIS A 505 11.49 19.85 -7.06
N ASP A 506 11.38 19.64 -8.36
CA ASP A 506 11.51 20.66 -9.41
C ASP A 506 10.13 20.79 -10.04
N ARG A 507 9.71 22.01 -10.31
CA ARG A 507 8.45 22.33 -11.00
C ARG A 507 8.70 23.40 -12.04
N ASP A 508 8.20 23.16 -13.23
CA ASP A 508 8.12 24.12 -14.30
C ASP A 508 6.64 24.35 -14.65
N TYR A 509 6.25 25.60 -14.81
CA TYR A 509 4.89 25.99 -15.15
C TYR A 509 4.91 27.07 -16.22
N GLU A 510 4.29 26.79 -17.34
CA GLU A 510 4.12 27.71 -18.45
C GLU A 510 2.63 27.85 -18.77
N TYR A 511 2.23 29.04 -19.22
CA TYR A 511 0.91 29.24 -19.80
C TYR A 511 0.98 30.22 -20.96
N ALA A 512 0.09 30.05 -21.91
CA ALA A 512 -0.10 31.07 -22.96
C ALA A 512 -1.59 31.32 -23.16
N ALA A 513 -1.94 32.61 -23.19
CA ALA A 513 -3.29 33.06 -23.50
C ALA A 513 -3.44 33.22 -25.02
N PHE A 514 -4.40 32.52 -25.59
CA PHE A 514 -4.65 32.52 -27.03
C PHE A 514 -5.60 33.62 -27.50
N THR A 515 -6.20 34.38 -26.60
CA THR A 515 -7.02 35.56 -26.91
C THR A 515 -6.30 36.59 -27.83
N TYR A 516 -4.96 36.55 -27.86
CA TYR A 516 -4.15 37.48 -28.66
C TYR A 516 -3.72 36.93 -30.04
N VAL A 517 -3.91 35.63 -30.31
CA VAL A 517 -3.53 35.05 -31.62
C VAL A 517 -4.42 35.60 -32.75
N ALA A 518 -5.61 36.05 -32.40
CA ALA A 518 -6.55 36.69 -33.34
C ALA A 518 -6.30 38.20 -33.54
N HIS A 519 -5.44 38.82 -32.74
CA HIS A 519 -5.12 40.24 -32.84
C HIS A 519 -3.75 40.51 -33.51
N GLY A 520 -3.77 40.98 -34.72
CA GLY A 520 -2.62 41.60 -35.40
C GLY A 520 -1.56 40.60 -35.92
N ASN A 521 -0.34 41.06 -36.08
CA ASN A 521 0.76 40.45 -36.83
C ASN A 521 1.23 39.04 -36.41
N LYS A 522 0.76 38.49 -35.29
CA LYS A 522 1.06 37.10 -34.87
C LYS A 522 0.11 36.08 -35.48
N ARG A 523 -1.04 36.52 -35.97
CA ARG A 523 -2.01 35.64 -36.63
C ARG A 523 -1.41 34.95 -37.85
N ASP A 524 -0.68 35.69 -38.65
CA ASP A 524 -0.23 35.25 -39.96
C ASP A 524 0.69 34.04 -39.87
N SER A 525 1.62 34.02 -38.92
CA SER A 525 2.57 32.91 -38.79
C SER A 525 1.94 31.61 -38.30
N THR A 526 0.96 31.64 -37.39
CA THR A 526 0.28 30.43 -36.88
C THR A 526 -0.67 29.86 -37.92
N TYR A 527 -1.42 30.76 -38.63
CA TYR A 527 -2.38 30.34 -39.65
C TYR A 527 -1.70 29.87 -40.93
N GLU A 528 -0.55 30.45 -41.30
CA GLU A 528 0.27 29.95 -42.39
C GLU A 528 0.88 28.57 -42.08
N HIS A 529 1.16 28.29 -40.83
CA HIS A 529 1.76 27.01 -40.41
C HIS A 529 0.75 25.87 -40.39
N PHE A 530 -0.49 26.11 -39.93
CA PHE A 530 -1.52 25.08 -39.78
C PHE A 530 -2.68 25.32 -40.79
N GLU A 531 -2.70 24.58 -41.91
CA GLU A 531 -3.73 24.68 -42.95
C GLU A 531 -5.16 24.52 -42.39
N TRP A 532 -5.37 23.71 -41.36
CA TRP A 532 -6.68 23.51 -40.77
C TRP A 532 -7.22 24.73 -40.00
N LEU A 533 -6.38 25.74 -39.71
CA LEU A 533 -6.80 27.01 -39.16
C LEU A 533 -7.32 27.99 -40.25
N ASN A 534 -7.07 27.71 -41.50
CA ASN A 534 -7.52 28.55 -42.61
C ASN A 534 -9.05 28.63 -42.74
N SER A 535 -9.79 27.74 -42.08
CA SER A 535 -11.26 27.80 -42.00
C SER A 535 -11.78 28.96 -41.14
N ILE A 536 -10.93 29.62 -40.35
CA ILE A 536 -11.33 30.75 -39.51
C ILE A 536 -11.36 32.02 -40.35
N PRO A 537 -12.49 32.74 -40.38
CA PRO A 537 -12.63 33.96 -41.18
C PRO A 537 -11.61 35.04 -40.78
N GLU A 538 -11.10 35.77 -41.77
CA GLU A 538 -10.24 36.91 -41.55
C GLU A 538 -10.94 37.99 -40.72
N GLY A 539 -10.27 38.59 -39.75
CA GLY A 539 -10.85 39.58 -38.84
C GLY A 539 -11.60 39.02 -37.61
N THR A 540 -11.63 37.71 -37.42
CA THR A 540 -12.18 37.09 -36.20
C THR A 540 -11.36 37.51 -34.98
N ILE A 541 -12.01 38.01 -33.93
CA ILE A 541 -11.34 38.53 -32.73
C ILE A 541 -10.82 37.40 -31.83
N TYR A 542 -11.55 36.30 -31.79
CA TYR A 542 -11.24 35.12 -30.98
C TYR A 542 -11.04 33.89 -31.85
N SER A 543 -10.17 32.97 -31.45
CA SER A 543 -10.02 31.69 -32.16
C SER A 543 -11.24 30.82 -31.87
N PRO A 544 -12.17 30.66 -32.81
CA PRO A 544 -13.40 29.89 -32.56
C PRO A 544 -13.10 28.44 -32.33
N TYR A 545 -13.97 27.76 -31.61
CA TYR A 545 -13.78 26.38 -31.16
C TYR A 545 -13.82 25.34 -32.30
N TYR A 546 -14.63 25.58 -33.32
CA TYR A 546 -14.94 24.57 -34.35
C TYR A 546 -13.73 23.97 -35.11
N PRO A 547 -12.62 24.69 -35.41
CA PRO A 547 -11.48 24.07 -36.08
C PRO A 547 -10.70 23.09 -35.21
N PHE A 548 -10.83 23.23 -33.89
CA PHE A 548 -10.10 22.42 -32.91
C PHE A 548 -10.88 21.18 -32.48
N MET A 549 -12.14 21.05 -32.86
CA MET A 549 -13.01 19.97 -32.38
C MET A 549 -12.56 18.58 -32.82
N ASP A 550 -12.70 17.63 -31.94
CA ASP A 550 -12.62 16.19 -32.21
C ASP A 550 -14.00 15.71 -32.71
N ASN A 551 -14.13 15.56 -34.01
CA ASN A 551 -15.37 15.10 -34.64
C ASN A 551 -15.67 13.62 -34.43
N ASN A 552 -14.72 12.87 -33.87
CA ASN A 552 -14.84 11.45 -33.60
C ASN A 552 -15.19 11.13 -32.13
N TYR A 553 -15.24 12.17 -31.27
CA TYR A 553 -15.58 11.98 -29.86
C TYR A 553 -17.05 11.62 -29.71
N ASP A 554 -17.32 10.49 -29.07
CA ASP A 554 -18.66 9.97 -28.77
C ASP A 554 -18.92 10.01 -27.26
N ASP A 555 -19.89 10.82 -26.83
CA ASP A 555 -20.33 10.95 -25.45
C ASP A 555 -21.63 10.18 -25.14
N SER A 556 -22.12 9.36 -26.07
CA SER A 556 -23.39 8.63 -25.94
C SER A 556 -23.45 7.70 -24.73
N GLY A 557 -22.28 7.23 -24.26
CA GLY A 557 -22.14 6.37 -23.07
C GLY A 557 -21.87 7.11 -21.76
N PHE A 558 -21.80 8.46 -21.79
CA PHE A 558 -21.42 9.22 -20.59
C PHE A 558 -22.47 9.07 -19.46
N LEU A 559 -21.98 8.76 -18.25
CA LEU A 559 -22.79 8.53 -17.04
C LEU A 559 -24.00 7.59 -17.24
N GLY A 560 -23.80 6.53 -18.03
CA GLY A 560 -24.80 5.50 -18.25
C GLY A 560 -25.64 5.67 -19.51
N GLY A 561 -25.27 6.59 -20.41
CA GLY A 561 -25.75 6.77 -21.78
C GLY A 561 -27.24 6.52 -21.99
N GLY A 562 -28.04 7.54 -22.13
CA GLY A 562 -29.45 7.41 -22.50
C GLY A 562 -30.38 6.73 -21.49
N MET A 563 -29.89 6.29 -20.32
CA MET A 563 -30.76 5.90 -19.22
C MET A 563 -31.48 7.15 -18.71
N ILE A 564 -32.71 7.28 -19.11
CA ILE A 564 -33.63 8.26 -18.57
C ILE A 564 -33.96 7.79 -17.15
N MET A 565 -33.61 8.55 -16.15
CA MET A 565 -33.81 8.22 -14.75
C MET A 565 -34.22 9.50 -14.01
N ASP A 566 -35.21 9.37 -13.17
CA ASP A 566 -35.56 10.38 -12.16
C ASP A 566 -34.52 10.32 -11.04
N ARG A 567 -33.45 11.16 -11.13
CA ARG A 567 -32.32 11.15 -10.20
C ARG A 567 -32.52 12.06 -9.00
N ASP A 568 -33.38 13.06 -9.13
CA ASP A 568 -33.70 14.00 -8.05
C ASP A 568 -35.00 13.66 -7.31
N GLY A 569 -35.75 12.68 -7.78
CA GLY A 569 -36.94 12.17 -7.11
C GLY A 569 -38.18 13.08 -7.30
N ASP A 570 -38.19 13.93 -8.31
CA ASP A 570 -39.32 14.84 -8.59
C ASP A 570 -40.48 14.18 -9.41
N GLY A 571 -40.30 12.93 -9.82
CA GLY A 571 -41.26 12.15 -10.62
C GLY A 571 -41.15 12.41 -12.11
N VAL A 572 -40.17 13.13 -12.56
CA VAL A 572 -39.88 13.43 -13.99
C VAL A 572 -38.54 12.82 -14.35
N ASP A 573 -38.46 12.15 -15.47
CA ASP A 573 -37.18 11.62 -15.97
C ASP A 573 -36.23 12.76 -16.36
N ASP A 574 -35.02 12.71 -15.79
CA ASP A 574 -33.96 13.67 -16.09
C ASP A 574 -33.39 13.51 -17.49
N THR A 575 -32.91 14.61 -18.06
CA THR A 575 -32.20 14.59 -19.32
C THR A 575 -30.84 13.89 -19.15
N PRO A 576 -30.47 12.96 -20.07
CA PRO A 576 -29.14 12.36 -20.04
C PRO A 576 -28.04 13.40 -20.11
N PHE A 577 -27.00 13.24 -19.28
CA PHE A 577 -25.84 14.12 -19.36
C PHE A 577 -25.09 13.94 -20.68
N LYS A 578 -24.71 15.06 -21.26
CA LYS A 578 -23.82 15.14 -22.43
C LYS A 578 -22.60 15.95 -22.09
N LEU A 579 -21.45 15.50 -22.55
CA LEU A 579 -20.21 16.28 -22.38
C LEU A 579 -20.06 17.35 -23.45
N GLY A 580 -20.63 17.12 -24.62
CA GLY A 580 -20.50 18.00 -25.79
C GLY A 580 -19.16 17.78 -26.52
N PRO A 581 -18.91 18.55 -27.57
CA PRO A 581 -17.69 18.42 -28.34
C PRO A 581 -16.46 18.82 -27.53
N PHE A 582 -15.34 18.11 -27.73
CA PHE A 582 -14.04 18.43 -27.14
C PHE A 582 -12.99 18.70 -28.22
N ALA A 583 -11.92 19.38 -27.83
CA ALA A 583 -10.81 19.64 -28.72
C ALA A 583 -10.05 18.33 -29.07
N ASP A 584 -9.63 18.28 -30.34
CA ASP A 584 -8.75 17.25 -30.88
C ASP A 584 -7.35 17.40 -30.26
N LEU A 585 -6.93 16.40 -29.50
CA LEU A 585 -5.70 16.44 -28.73
C LEU A 585 -4.46 16.48 -29.62
N ASP A 586 -4.50 15.85 -30.80
CA ASP A 586 -3.38 15.85 -31.74
C ASP A 586 -3.17 17.22 -32.35
N LYS A 587 -4.25 17.91 -32.71
CA LYS A 587 -4.17 19.31 -33.17
C LYS A 587 -3.65 20.23 -32.08
N MET A 588 -4.13 20.07 -30.84
CA MET A 588 -3.70 20.87 -29.71
C MET A 588 -2.22 20.66 -29.39
N ASN A 589 -1.75 19.41 -29.42
CA ASN A 589 -0.35 19.11 -29.23
C ASN A 589 0.55 19.66 -30.34
N GLN A 590 0.10 19.69 -31.61
CA GLN A 590 0.85 20.32 -32.70
C GLN A 590 1.06 21.80 -32.43
N ILE A 591 0.02 22.53 -32.00
CA ILE A 591 0.13 23.94 -31.62
C ILE A 591 1.08 24.14 -30.46
N PHE A 592 0.95 23.31 -29.40
CA PHE A 592 1.80 23.37 -28.23
C PHE A 592 3.28 23.19 -28.59
N ASP A 593 3.60 22.16 -29.36
CA ASP A 593 4.97 21.85 -29.76
C ASP A 593 5.55 22.96 -30.66
N TRP A 594 4.73 23.57 -31.51
CA TRP A 594 5.17 24.69 -32.35
C TRP A 594 5.46 25.98 -31.57
N TYR A 595 4.68 26.29 -30.53
CA TYR A 595 4.93 27.46 -29.68
C TYR A 595 6.10 27.30 -28.72
N ARG A 596 6.41 26.08 -28.36
CA ARG A 596 7.50 25.77 -27.40
C ARG A 596 8.88 25.68 -28.06
N ASN A 597 8.94 25.41 -29.38
CA ASN A 597 10.18 25.35 -30.17
C ASN A 597 10.51 26.71 -30.79
#